data_e3c7db954a7289dbfb1fce5feed48375
#
_entry.id   e3c7db954a7289dbfb1fce5feed48375
#
_cell.length_a   1.000
_cell.length_b   1.000
_cell.length_c   1.000
_cell.angle_alpha   90.00
_cell.angle_beta   90.00
_cell.angle_gamma   90.00
#
_symmetry.space_group_name_H-M   'P 1'
#
loop_
_entity.id
_entity.type
_entity.pdbx_description
1 polymer ?
#
loop_
_entity_poly.entity_id
_entity_poly.type
_entity_poly.pdbx_seq_one_letter_code
_entity_poly.pdbx_strand_id
1 'polypeptide(L)'
;AIDRYYGNAEALRVAEQYTREKQEQAKARAALDPGSGNDENNVQQAPIVKLLGQIIEQAVHKRASDIHIEPMENQVRIRFRVDGVLHEAMRHDISLHAALIARIKIVSGLDISEKRRPQDGRATSIVDRQEYDIRVSVLPTVYGEKVVMRLAQKKALTLDKRDLGFPEDE
;
A
#
# COMPACT_ATOMS: atom_id res chain seq x y z
N ALA A 1 9.68 20.98 -10.31
CA ALA A 1 9.50 19.55 -10.28
C ALA A 1 9.25 19.04 -8.87
N ILE A 2 10.02 19.51 -7.91
CA ILE A 2 9.84 19.10 -6.54
C ILE A 2 8.53 19.60 -5.97
N ASP A 3 8.10 20.75 -6.42
CA ASP A 3 6.90 21.38 -5.90
C ASP A 3 5.65 20.53 -6.11
N ARG A 4 5.59 19.79 -7.20
CA ARG A 4 4.41 18.98 -7.42
C ARG A 4 4.32 17.80 -6.46
N TYR A 5 5.43 17.49 -5.79
CA TYR A 5 5.43 16.48 -4.75
C TYR A 5 5.30 17.07 -3.37
N TYR A 6 5.02 18.33 -3.30
CA TYR A 6 5.03 19.03 -2.04
C TYR A 6 4.13 18.37 -1.01
N GLY A 7 2.91 18.03 -1.39
CA GLY A 7 2.00 17.33 -0.51
C GLY A 7 2.43 15.91 -0.17
N ASN A 8 3.44 15.40 -0.88
CA ASN A 8 3.93 14.04 -0.71
C ASN A 8 5.39 14.01 -0.27
N ALA A 9 5.91 15.11 0.25
CA ALA A 9 7.32 15.20 0.61
C ALA A 9 7.71 14.15 1.65
N GLU A 10 6.82 13.87 2.58
CA GLU A 10 7.09 12.87 3.59
C GLU A 10 7.14 11.47 2.98
N ALA A 11 6.22 11.15 2.08
CA ALA A 11 6.23 9.86 1.40
C ALA A 11 7.48 9.69 0.56
N LEU A 12 7.92 10.74 -0.12
CA LEU A 12 9.14 10.69 -0.90
C LEU A 12 10.36 10.44 -0.03
N ARG A 13 10.43 11.09 1.13
CA ARG A 13 11.53 10.85 2.06
C ARG A 13 11.54 9.41 2.58
N VAL A 14 10.37 8.87 2.84
CA VAL A 14 10.26 7.49 3.28
C VAL A 14 10.77 6.55 2.20
N ALA A 15 10.43 6.81 0.94
CA ALA A 15 10.90 5.99 -0.18
C ALA A 15 12.42 6.06 -0.33
N GLU A 16 12.99 7.26 -0.20
CA GLU A 16 14.43 7.43 -0.27
C GLU A 16 15.13 6.72 0.87
N GLN A 17 14.57 6.81 2.05
CA GLN A 17 15.11 6.15 3.23
C GLN A 17 15.10 4.63 3.04
N TYR A 18 14.02 4.08 2.49
CA TYR A 18 13.94 2.67 2.23
C TYR A 18 15.05 2.21 1.29
N THR A 19 15.29 2.94 0.21
CA THR A 19 16.32 2.60 -0.75
C THR A 19 17.70 2.60 -0.10
N ARG A 20 17.98 3.62 0.70
CA ARG A 20 19.26 3.73 1.38
C ARG A 20 19.46 2.60 2.38
N GLU A 21 18.46 2.35 3.20
CA GLU A 21 18.55 1.30 4.22
C GLU A 21 18.71 -0.06 3.60
N LYS A 22 18.04 -0.31 2.48
CA LYS A 22 18.16 -1.57 1.78
C LYS A 22 19.60 -1.80 1.33
N GLN A 23 20.25 -0.76 0.82
CA GLN A 23 21.64 -0.88 0.38
C GLN A 23 22.58 -1.12 1.56
N GLU A 24 22.37 -0.39 2.67
CA GLU A 24 23.19 -0.55 3.85
C GLU A 24 23.03 -1.93 4.47
N GLN A 25 21.81 -2.42 4.50
CA GLN A 25 21.57 -3.73 5.08
C GLN A 25 22.06 -4.85 4.20
N ALA A 26 22.08 -4.67 2.90
CA ALA A 26 22.67 -5.64 2.01
C ALA A 26 24.15 -5.81 2.29
N LYS A 27 24.85 -4.71 2.60
CA LYS A 27 26.25 -4.76 2.99
C LYS A 27 26.44 -5.38 4.36
N ALA A 28 25.59 -5.00 5.30
CA ALA A 28 25.68 -5.53 6.66
C ALA A 28 25.38 -7.02 6.68
N ARG A 29 24.43 -7.46 5.86
CA ARG A 29 24.05 -8.86 5.82
C ARG A 29 25.19 -9.74 5.31
N ALA A 30 26.04 -9.21 4.44
CA ALA A 30 27.18 -9.94 3.95
C ALA A 30 28.21 -10.21 5.06
N ALA A 31 28.15 -9.43 6.14
CA ALA A 31 29.09 -9.53 7.25
C ALA A 31 28.48 -10.14 8.52
N LEU A 32 27.16 -10.33 8.56
CA LEU A 32 26.49 -10.79 9.75
C LEU A 32 25.90 -12.19 9.59
N ASP A 33 25.61 -12.79 10.73
CA ASP A 33 25.02 -14.11 10.78
C ASP A 33 23.61 -14.10 10.24
N PRO A 34 23.28 -15.05 9.34
CA PRO A 34 21.92 -15.12 8.80
C PRO A 34 20.82 -15.37 9.82
N GLY A 35 21.16 -15.62 11.08
CA GLY A 35 20.15 -15.91 12.08
C GLY A 35 19.29 -14.74 12.52
N SER A 36 19.61 -13.52 12.11
CA SER A 36 18.86 -12.33 12.54
C SER A 36 17.91 -11.81 11.47
N GLY A 37 17.53 -12.65 10.54
CA GLY A 37 16.81 -12.20 9.36
C GLY A 37 15.46 -11.56 9.62
N ASN A 38 14.78 -11.94 10.70
CA ASN A 38 13.44 -11.41 10.93
C ASN A 38 13.46 -9.92 11.27
N ASP A 39 14.40 -9.52 12.10
CA ASP A 39 14.48 -8.11 12.48
C ASP A 39 14.93 -7.25 11.31
N GLU A 40 15.85 -7.77 10.51
CA GLU A 40 16.28 -7.05 9.32
C GLU A 40 15.16 -6.84 8.33
N ASN A 41 14.34 -7.86 8.14
CA ASN A 41 13.20 -7.74 7.25
C ASN A 41 12.22 -6.68 7.74
N ASN A 42 11.97 -6.63 9.03
CA ASN A 42 11.10 -5.62 9.58
C ASN A 42 11.63 -4.21 9.35
N VAL A 43 12.93 -4.02 9.55
CA VAL A 43 13.55 -2.72 9.32
C VAL A 43 13.49 -2.35 7.83
N GLN A 44 13.75 -3.31 6.95
CA GLN A 44 13.70 -3.04 5.50
C GLN A 44 12.31 -2.68 5.04
N GLN A 45 11.29 -3.28 5.65
CA GLN A 45 9.90 -3.08 5.22
C GLN A 45 9.25 -1.88 5.85
N ALA A 46 9.79 -1.37 6.96
CA ALA A 46 9.14 -0.28 7.70
C ALA A 46 8.83 0.94 6.85
N PRO A 47 9.74 1.47 6.01
CA PRO A 47 9.41 2.62 5.18
C PRO A 47 8.32 2.32 4.15
N ILE A 48 8.31 1.11 3.58
CA ILE A 48 7.29 0.71 2.62
C ILE A 48 5.94 0.53 3.30
N VAL A 49 5.93 -0.03 4.51
CA VAL A 49 4.70 -0.15 5.28
C VAL A 49 4.11 1.23 5.56
N LYS A 50 4.98 2.17 5.94
CA LYS A 50 4.54 3.53 6.20
C LYS A 50 4.01 4.20 4.94
N LEU A 51 4.69 4.00 3.82
CA LEU A 51 4.25 4.57 2.55
C LEU A 51 2.88 4.03 2.15
N LEU A 52 2.67 2.73 2.24
CA LEU A 52 1.37 2.15 1.91
C LEU A 52 0.29 2.70 2.82
N GLY A 53 0.58 2.82 4.12
CA GLY A 53 -0.37 3.41 5.07
C GLY A 53 -0.73 4.83 4.71
N GLN A 54 0.24 5.63 4.28
CA GLN A 54 -0.01 7.00 3.85
C GLN A 54 -0.87 7.08 2.61
N ILE A 55 -0.63 6.18 1.65
CA ILE A 55 -1.44 6.13 0.43
C ILE A 55 -2.90 5.85 0.79
N ILE A 56 -3.13 4.85 1.62
CA ILE A 56 -4.49 4.49 2.02
C ILE A 56 -5.14 5.62 2.81
N GLU A 57 -4.40 6.21 3.73
CA GLU A 57 -4.94 7.30 4.53
C GLU A 57 -5.34 8.50 3.68
N GLN A 58 -4.50 8.88 2.73
CA GLN A 58 -4.82 9.99 1.84
C GLN A 58 -6.04 9.68 1.00
N ALA A 59 -6.16 8.45 0.51
CA ALA A 59 -7.32 8.06 -0.28
C ALA A 59 -8.60 8.15 0.54
N VAL A 60 -8.54 7.68 1.78
CA VAL A 60 -9.71 7.74 2.68
C VAL A 60 -10.09 9.19 2.93
N HIS A 61 -9.11 10.05 3.20
CA HIS A 61 -9.39 11.45 3.50
C HIS A 61 -9.98 12.19 2.30
N LYS A 62 -9.64 11.75 1.09
CA LYS A 62 -10.22 12.34 -0.12
C LYS A 62 -11.49 11.64 -0.57
N ARG A 63 -11.95 10.67 0.20
CA ARG A 63 -13.15 9.90 -0.10
C ARG A 63 -13.05 9.18 -1.45
N ALA A 64 -11.88 8.66 -1.73
CA ALA A 64 -11.65 7.91 -2.95
C ALA A 64 -12.36 6.55 -2.86
N SER A 65 -12.91 6.10 -3.98
CA SER A 65 -13.47 4.76 -4.06
C SER A 65 -12.41 3.73 -4.42
N ASP A 66 -11.41 4.13 -5.20
CA ASP A 66 -10.37 3.23 -5.67
C ASP A 66 -9.02 3.91 -5.63
N ILE A 67 -7.99 3.08 -5.45
CA ILE A 67 -6.59 3.49 -5.56
C ILE A 67 -5.98 2.68 -6.70
N HIS A 68 -5.35 3.37 -7.67
CA HIS A 68 -4.65 2.74 -8.77
C HIS A 68 -3.16 2.96 -8.59
N ILE A 69 -2.38 1.89 -8.56
CA ILE A 69 -0.93 1.96 -8.48
C ILE A 69 -0.40 1.36 -9.78
N GLU A 70 0.14 2.22 -10.64
CA GLU A 70 0.46 1.86 -12.01
C GLU A 70 1.93 2.05 -12.30
N PRO A 71 2.65 0.98 -12.72
CA PRO A 71 4.05 1.14 -13.12
C PRO A 71 4.11 1.78 -14.50
N MET A 72 5.05 2.69 -14.66
CA MET A 72 5.38 3.30 -15.92
C MET A 72 6.84 3.02 -16.21
N GLU A 73 7.37 3.53 -17.31
CA GLU A 73 8.74 3.21 -17.66
C GLU A 73 9.75 3.57 -16.57
N ASN A 74 9.64 4.79 -16.05
CA ASN A 74 10.60 5.29 -15.06
C ASN A 74 9.98 5.64 -13.71
N GLN A 75 8.67 5.51 -13.59
CA GLN A 75 7.96 5.97 -12.41
C GLN A 75 6.84 5.02 -12.07
N VAL A 76 6.38 5.07 -10.83
CA VAL A 76 5.13 4.46 -10.44
C VAL A 76 4.14 5.60 -10.16
N ARG A 77 2.99 5.54 -10.79
CA ARG A 77 1.96 6.56 -10.67
C ARG A 77 0.83 6.06 -9.79
N ILE A 78 0.42 6.87 -8.82
CA ILE A 78 -0.66 6.53 -7.91
C ILE A 78 -1.80 7.49 -8.17
N ARG A 79 -2.97 6.95 -8.52
CA ARG A 79 -4.16 7.74 -8.79
C ARG A 79 -5.30 7.31 -7.90
N PHE A 80 -6.12 8.26 -7.52
CA PHE A 80 -7.33 8.00 -6.72
C PHE A 80 -8.56 8.30 -7.58
N ARG A 81 -9.54 7.42 -7.50
CA ARG A 81 -10.83 7.70 -8.12
C ARG A 81 -11.71 8.39 -7.09
N VAL A 82 -12.08 9.63 -7.37
CA VAL A 82 -12.94 10.43 -6.51
C VAL A 82 -14.13 10.87 -7.34
N ASP A 83 -15.33 10.54 -6.89
CA ASP A 83 -16.57 10.87 -7.63
C ASP A 83 -16.50 10.40 -9.08
N GLY A 84 -15.98 9.19 -9.27
CA GLY A 84 -15.92 8.58 -10.59
C GLY A 84 -14.78 9.03 -11.49
N VAL A 85 -13.96 10.00 -11.06
CA VAL A 85 -12.89 10.55 -11.86
C VAL A 85 -11.54 10.20 -11.24
N LEU A 86 -10.59 9.75 -12.08
CA LEU A 86 -9.25 9.43 -11.62
C LEU A 86 -8.41 10.70 -11.56
N HIS A 87 -7.77 10.92 -10.41
CA HIS A 87 -6.88 12.05 -10.20
C HIS A 87 -5.52 11.52 -9.77
N GLU A 88 -4.47 12.08 -10.32
CA GLU A 88 -3.12 11.68 -9.90
C GLU A 88 -2.86 12.20 -8.49
N ALA A 89 -2.48 11.30 -7.60
CA ALA A 89 -2.19 11.66 -6.22
C ALA A 89 -0.70 11.86 -5.99
N MET A 90 0.13 10.97 -6.54
CA MET A 90 1.57 11.07 -6.34
C MET A 90 2.30 10.21 -7.37
N ARG A 91 3.60 10.46 -7.50
CA ARG A 91 4.50 9.66 -8.32
C ARG A 91 5.77 9.39 -7.54
N HIS A 92 6.33 8.23 -7.75
CA HIS A 92 7.62 7.85 -7.14
C HIS A 92 8.49 7.19 -8.18
N ASP A 93 9.76 7.05 -7.86
CA ASP A 93 10.68 6.36 -8.76
C ASP A 93 10.27 4.90 -8.92
N ILE A 94 10.51 4.35 -10.11
CA ILE A 94 10.11 2.97 -10.41
C ILE A 94 10.81 1.96 -9.51
N SER A 95 11.97 2.29 -8.96
CA SER A 95 12.69 1.39 -8.06
C SER A 95 11.88 1.03 -6.81
N LEU A 96 10.91 1.85 -6.46
CA LEU A 96 10.05 1.61 -5.31
C LEU A 96 8.94 0.61 -5.59
N HIS A 97 8.62 0.41 -6.85
CA HIS A 97 7.43 -0.34 -7.27
C HIS A 97 7.42 -1.78 -6.77
N ALA A 98 8.52 -2.50 -6.97
CA ALA A 98 8.55 -3.92 -6.63
C ALA A 98 8.29 -4.14 -5.13
N ALA A 99 8.91 -3.31 -4.28
CA ALA A 99 8.73 -3.45 -2.84
C ALA A 99 7.30 -3.10 -2.41
N LEU A 100 6.72 -2.08 -3.03
CA LEU A 100 5.36 -1.68 -2.72
C LEU A 100 4.36 -2.77 -3.12
N ILE A 101 4.52 -3.35 -4.31
CA ILE A 101 3.65 -4.43 -4.76
C ILE A 101 3.80 -5.66 -3.87
N ALA A 102 5.04 -6.00 -3.49
CA ALA A 102 5.26 -7.14 -2.60
C ALA A 102 4.52 -6.93 -1.27
N ARG A 103 4.60 -5.73 -0.72
CA ARG A 103 3.91 -5.46 0.55
C ARG A 103 2.39 -5.56 0.39
N ILE A 104 1.85 -5.05 -0.70
CA ILE A 104 0.42 -5.14 -0.96
C ILE A 104 0.00 -6.61 -1.07
N LYS A 105 0.79 -7.43 -1.74
CA LYS A 105 0.50 -8.85 -1.85
C LYS A 105 0.53 -9.55 -0.49
N ILE A 106 1.50 -9.20 0.34
CA ILE A 106 1.61 -9.79 1.67
C ILE A 106 0.35 -9.51 2.49
N VAL A 107 -0.07 -8.24 2.56
CA VAL A 107 -1.21 -7.88 3.40
C VAL A 107 -2.53 -8.38 2.81
N SER A 108 -2.56 -8.72 1.54
CA SER A 108 -3.76 -9.19 0.85
C SER A 108 -3.82 -10.71 0.72
N GLY A 109 -2.81 -11.42 1.22
CA GLY A 109 -2.77 -12.88 1.15
C GLY A 109 -2.47 -13.42 -0.23
N LEU A 110 -1.76 -12.66 -1.06
CA LEU A 110 -1.45 -13.06 -2.43
C LEU A 110 -0.05 -13.65 -2.54
N ASP A 111 0.21 -14.31 -3.65
CA ASP A 111 1.49 -14.98 -3.91
C ASP A 111 2.49 -13.96 -4.45
N ILE A 112 3.52 -13.67 -3.65
CA ILE A 112 4.54 -12.69 -4.02
C ILE A 112 5.35 -13.15 -5.22
N SER A 113 5.55 -14.45 -5.36
CA SER A 113 6.41 -14.98 -6.41
C SER A 113 5.71 -15.03 -7.78
N GLU A 114 4.39 -14.96 -7.81
CA GLU A 114 3.66 -14.96 -9.08
C GLU A 114 3.53 -13.54 -9.61
N LYS A 115 4.08 -13.29 -10.79
CA LYS A 115 4.07 -11.96 -11.38
C LYS A 115 3.49 -11.92 -12.78
N ARG A 116 3.05 -13.06 -13.29
CA ARG A 116 2.56 -13.16 -14.66
C ARG A 116 1.07 -13.31 -14.77
N ARG A 117 0.38 -13.55 -13.67
CA ARG A 117 -1.05 -13.83 -13.68
C ARG A 117 -1.79 -12.85 -12.77
N PRO A 118 -3.02 -12.52 -13.13
CA PRO A 118 -3.84 -11.70 -12.24
C PRO A 118 -4.08 -12.41 -10.93
N GLN A 119 -4.14 -11.64 -9.87
CA GLN A 119 -4.49 -12.16 -8.55
C GLN A 119 -5.47 -11.20 -7.89
N ASP A 120 -6.37 -11.77 -7.09
CA ASP A 120 -7.32 -10.99 -6.32
C ASP A 120 -7.21 -11.36 -4.86
N GLY A 121 -7.28 -10.39 -3.99
CA GLY A 121 -7.20 -10.62 -2.57
C GLY A 121 -7.96 -9.55 -1.79
N ARG A 122 -7.84 -9.62 -0.47
CA ARG A 122 -8.52 -8.67 0.40
C ARG A 122 -7.60 -8.33 1.56
N ALA A 123 -7.72 -7.08 1.99
CA ALA A 123 -6.97 -6.59 3.15
C ALA A 123 -7.89 -5.71 3.97
N THR A 124 -7.48 -5.38 5.17
CA THR A 124 -8.21 -4.43 6.00
C THR A 124 -7.25 -3.36 6.48
N SER A 125 -7.78 -2.19 6.72
CA SER A 125 -6.99 -1.08 7.23
C SER A 125 -7.86 -0.23 8.14
N ILE A 126 -7.25 0.38 9.13
CA ILE A 126 -7.95 1.27 10.05
C ILE A 126 -7.40 2.67 9.84
N VAL A 127 -8.30 3.59 9.49
CA VAL A 127 -7.97 4.99 9.30
C VAL A 127 -8.96 5.82 10.11
N ASP A 128 -8.44 6.69 10.97
CA ASP A 128 -9.26 7.55 11.82
C ASP A 128 -10.28 6.73 12.63
N ARG A 129 -9.82 5.61 13.19
CA ARG A 129 -10.63 4.71 14.01
C ARG A 129 -11.76 4.04 13.26
N GLN A 130 -11.75 4.12 11.93
CA GLN A 130 -12.75 3.48 11.09
C GLN A 130 -12.09 2.34 10.33
N GLU A 131 -12.72 1.19 10.32
CA GLU A 131 -12.18 0.03 9.61
C GLU A 131 -12.66 0.04 8.17
N TYR A 132 -11.74 -0.26 7.25
CA TYR A 132 -12.03 -0.34 5.82
C TYR A 132 -11.68 -1.73 5.30
N ASP A 133 -12.57 -2.27 4.49
CA ASP A 133 -12.33 -3.50 3.75
C ASP A 133 -11.77 -3.10 2.38
N ILE A 134 -10.66 -3.67 2.00
CA ILE A 134 -9.98 -3.30 0.77
C ILE A 134 -9.90 -4.52 -0.13
N ARG A 135 -10.52 -4.41 -1.29
CA ARG A 135 -10.43 -5.46 -2.30
C ARG A 135 -9.28 -5.12 -3.24
N VAL A 136 -8.38 -6.06 -3.42
CA VAL A 136 -7.12 -5.83 -4.13
C VAL A 136 -7.10 -6.69 -5.38
N SER A 137 -6.84 -6.06 -6.53
CA SER A 137 -6.62 -6.76 -7.79
C SER A 137 -5.23 -6.40 -8.29
N VAL A 138 -4.45 -7.42 -8.63
CA VAL A 138 -3.11 -7.24 -9.17
C VAL A 138 -3.09 -7.79 -10.58
N LEU A 139 -2.65 -6.98 -11.53
CA LEU A 139 -2.66 -7.34 -12.96
C LEU A 139 -1.29 -7.08 -13.58
N PRO A 140 -0.78 -8.03 -14.38
CA PRO A 140 0.49 -7.78 -15.06
C PRO A 140 0.32 -6.76 -16.18
N THR A 141 1.32 -5.90 -16.34
CA THR A 141 1.39 -4.94 -17.46
C THR A 141 2.79 -4.96 -18.06
N VAL A 142 2.99 -4.16 -19.09
CA VAL A 142 4.26 -4.08 -19.79
C VAL A 142 5.40 -3.67 -18.87
N TYR A 143 5.13 -2.75 -17.93
CA TYR A 143 6.16 -2.20 -17.06
C TYR A 143 6.17 -2.83 -15.66
N GLY A 144 5.36 -3.84 -15.41
CA GLY A 144 5.27 -4.49 -14.13
C GLY A 144 3.83 -4.71 -13.72
N GLU A 145 3.60 -5.03 -12.48
CA GLU A 145 2.24 -5.32 -12.01
C GLU A 145 1.52 -4.03 -11.58
N LYS A 146 0.30 -3.90 -12.03
CA LYS A 146 -0.59 -2.81 -11.65
C LYS A 146 -1.50 -3.30 -10.54
N VAL A 147 -1.81 -2.42 -9.59
CA VAL A 147 -2.72 -2.74 -8.49
C VAL A 147 -3.91 -1.79 -8.51
N VAL A 148 -5.08 -2.35 -8.29
CA VAL A 148 -6.30 -1.57 -8.05
C VAL A 148 -6.84 -2.00 -6.69
N MET A 149 -7.04 -1.05 -5.79
CA MET A 149 -7.58 -1.29 -4.48
C MET A 149 -8.92 -0.56 -4.36
N ARG A 150 -9.98 -1.30 -4.08
CA ARG A 150 -11.30 -0.71 -3.86
C ARG A 150 -11.55 -0.61 -2.37
N LEU A 151 -11.88 0.58 -1.91
CA LEU A 151 -12.10 0.86 -0.50
C LEU A 151 -13.58 0.78 -0.16
N ALA A 152 -13.89 0.09 0.93
CA ALA A 152 -15.26 0.00 1.41
C ALA A 152 -15.25 0.13 2.93
N GLN A 153 -16.00 1.08 3.43
CA GLN A 153 -16.09 1.28 4.87
C GLN A 153 -16.91 0.16 5.48
N LYS A 154 -16.41 -0.44 6.54
CA LYS A 154 -17.16 -1.46 7.24
C LYS A 154 -18.11 -0.79 8.23
N LYS A 155 -19.38 -1.04 8.05
CA LYS A 155 -20.39 -0.44 8.94
C LYS A 155 -20.86 -1.40 10.00
N ALA A 156 -20.94 -2.63 9.66
CA ALA A 156 -21.65 -3.59 10.49
C ALA A 156 -21.01 -3.87 11.81
N LEU A 157 -19.79 -3.51 11.94
CA LEU A 157 -19.12 -3.77 13.17
C LEU A 157 -19.59 -2.94 14.28
N THR A 158 -20.27 -1.98 13.92
CA THR A 158 -20.59 -1.11 14.95
C THR A 158 -21.76 -1.50 15.71
N LEU A 159 -22.03 -1.67 15.89
CA LEU A 159 -23.10 -1.77 16.47
C LEU A 159 -23.40 -2.72 17.20
N ASP A 160 -23.01 -2.85 16.52
CA ASP A 160 -23.24 -3.40 17.15
C ASP A 160 -23.74 -3.94 17.66
N LYS A 161 -24.03 -4.58 17.44
CA LYS A 161 -24.32 -5.02 17.85
C LYS A 161 -24.64 -4.84 18.74
N ARG A 162 -24.97 -4.42 18.84
CA ARG A 162 -25.11 -4.04 19.55
C ARG A 162 -25.50 -3.48 19.59
N ASP A 163 -25.58 -3.48 19.17
CA ASP A 163 -25.76 -3.03 19.18
C ASP A 163 -26.35 -3.06 18.92
N LEU A 164 -26.66 -3.77 18.62
CA LEU A 164 -26.96 -4.10 18.58
C LEU A 164 -27.52 -4.28 18.86
N GLY A 165 -27.91 -4.56 19.14
CA GLY A 165 -28.05 -4.88 19.59
C GLY A 165 -28.78 -5.08 19.54
N PHE A 166 -29.11 -5.24 19.57
CA PHE A 166 -29.44 -5.55 19.71
C PHE A 166 -30.19 -5.66 19.63
N PRO A 167 -30.53 -5.66 19.61
CA PRO A 167 -30.97 -5.86 19.70
C PRO A 167 -31.48 -5.93 19.65
N GLU A 168 -31.69 -5.98 19.52
CA GLU A 168 -31.83 -6.11 19.64
C GLU A 168 -32.28 -6.01 19.47
N ASP A 169 -32.87 -6.07 19.39
CA ASP A 169 -33.06 -6.00 19.36
C ASP A 169 -33.49 -5.86 19.24
N GLU A 170 -33.93 -5.95 19.15
CA GLU A 170 -33.96 -5.82 19.20
C GLU A 170 -34.04 -5.73 19.28
#